data_acfab58515af5052b4db2169368b90c7
#
_entry.id   acfab58515af5052b4db2169368b90c7
#
_cell.length_a   1.000
_cell.length_b   1.000
_cell.length_c   1.000
_cell.angle_alpha   90.00
_cell.angle_beta   90.00
_cell.angle_gamma   90.00
#
_symmetry.space_group_name_H-M   'P 1'
#
loop_
_entity.id
_entity.type
_entity.pdbx_description
1 polymer ?
#
loop_
_entity_poly.entity_id
_entity_poly.type
_entity_poly.pdbx_seq_one_letter_code
_entity_poly.pdbx_strand_id
1 'polypeptide(L)'
;MALRSGGARSIQLSYGRSLSSLSSRPMDLSVAFLGTGGAVPSARRNTASLLVSRGGERLLFDCGEGTQRQMQRSLGLVQVDSIFFTHFHADHFLGLPGLLKTYDLTERERPLTIYGPRGLRDLIQSLGRVIGRIGYKVDLIEIEPGEAIPREGAEVRSFPVEHSVRSFGYALVERDRPGRFDPATAKRLGVREGPDFATLQRGEAVQGALGPVDPRDVMGESRPGRTLVITGDTAPCHATVEAARGAELLIHDASFAEEEAQRAADTGHSTVGQAAAVAREAEVKLLALVHISSRYHVGKVLDEAKEVFEPTIAPRDFDLIDLPFPERGEPRLVQNGARERNEDPSPKLSSEESHEETHGDGLGVPPPGTAE
;
A
#
# COMPACT_ATOMS: atom_id res chain seq x y z
N MET A 1 49.28 -32.36 -8.72
CA MET A 1 48.28 -32.06 -9.76
C MET A 1 47.27 -31.09 -9.15
N ALA A 2 47.45 -29.80 -9.39
CA ALA A 2 46.75 -28.74 -8.73
C ALA A 2 45.51 -28.35 -9.54
N LEU A 3 44.30 -28.43 -8.91
CA LEU A 3 43.05 -27.93 -9.47
C LEU A 3 42.94 -26.44 -9.17
N ARG A 4 42.87 -25.65 -10.22
CA ARG A 4 42.68 -24.21 -10.18
C ARG A 4 41.24 -23.88 -9.79
N SER A 5 41.07 -23.05 -8.77
CA SER A 5 39.80 -22.40 -8.38
C SER A 5 39.42 -21.39 -9.45
N GLY A 6 38.28 -21.62 -10.10
CA GLY A 6 37.65 -20.64 -10.99
C GLY A 6 36.94 -19.55 -10.19
N GLY A 7 37.38 -18.30 -10.32
CA GLY A 7 36.78 -17.15 -9.72
C GLY A 7 35.37 -16.87 -10.27
N ALA A 8 34.39 -16.78 -9.39
CA ALA A 8 33.05 -16.27 -9.71
C ALA A 8 33.14 -14.77 -10.04
N ARG A 9 32.86 -14.41 -11.29
CA ARG A 9 32.66 -13.01 -11.67
C ARG A 9 31.27 -12.58 -11.19
N SER A 10 31.23 -11.72 -10.19
CA SER A 10 30.01 -11.02 -9.83
C SER A 10 29.60 -10.07 -10.97
N ILE A 11 28.46 -10.33 -11.58
CA ILE A 11 27.84 -9.40 -12.54
C ILE A 11 27.19 -8.30 -11.72
N GLN A 12 27.84 -7.17 -11.65
CA GLN A 12 27.30 -5.96 -11.06
C GLN A 12 26.35 -5.31 -12.09
N LEU A 13 25.06 -5.61 -11.97
CA LEU A 13 24.03 -4.94 -12.74
C LEU A 13 23.84 -3.53 -12.17
N SER A 14 24.31 -2.52 -12.89
CA SER A 14 24.04 -1.12 -12.58
C SER A 14 22.58 -0.79 -12.93
N TYR A 15 21.70 -0.94 -11.97
CA TYR A 15 20.33 -0.41 -12.06
C TYR A 15 20.36 1.10 -11.88
N GLY A 16 19.78 1.81 -12.85
CA GLY A 16 19.64 3.26 -12.85
C GLY A 16 18.90 3.78 -11.63
N ARG A 17 19.12 5.04 -11.33
CA ARG A 17 18.71 5.82 -10.15
C ARG A 17 17.50 5.25 -9.40
N SER A 18 17.81 4.59 -8.31
CA SER A 18 16.88 4.04 -7.33
C SER A 18 16.06 5.15 -6.66
N LEU A 19 14.77 4.89 -6.44
CA LEU A 19 13.90 5.66 -5.52
C LEU A 19 14.43 5.70 -4.07
N SER A 20 15.60 5.13 -3.80
CA SER A 20 16.29 5.17 -2.51
C SER A 20 16.60 6.58 -2.01
N SER A 21 16.49 7.62 -2.85
CA SER A 21 16.66 9.01 -2.45
C SER A 21 15.42 9.62 -1.77
N LEU A 22 14.27 8.95 -1.79
CA LEU A 22 13.04 9.43 -1.12
C LEU A 22 12.95 9.03 0.36
N SER A 23 13.83 8.16 0.85
CA SER A 23 13.70 7.53 2.19
C SER A 23 14.55 8.12 3.30
N SER A 24 15.16 9.28 3.13
CA SER A 24 16.16 9.78 4.10
C SER A 24 15.70 10.89 5.05
N ARG A 25 14.42 11.31 5.00
CA ARG A 25 13.91 12.30 5.95
C ARG A 25 13.15 11.60 7.06
N PRO A 26 13.54 11.79 8.34
CA PRO A 26 12.75 11.31 9.46
C PRO A 26 11.32 11.85 9.34
N MET A 27 10.30 10.97 9.47
CA MET A 27 8.88 11.34 9.47
C MET A 27 8.21 11.54 8.09
N ASP A 28 8.82 11.16 6.97
CA ASP A 28 8.09 11.12 5.68
C ASP A 28 7.03 10.01 5.72
N LEU A 29 5.83 10.32 5.21
CA LEU A 29 4.74 9.35 5.03
C LEU A 29 4.39 9.31 3.54
N SER A 30 4.43 8.13 2.96
CA SER A 30 4.07 7.93 1.55
C SER A 30 3.43 6.57 1.31
N VAL A 31 2.65 6.48 0.25
CA VAL A 31 2.01 5.23 -0.21
C VAL A 31 2.45 4.93 -1.63
N ALA A 32 3.06 3.77 -1.84
CA ALA A 32 3.35 3.24 -3.16
C ALA A 32 2.29 2.20 -3.55
N PHE A 33 1.72 2.35 -4.72
CA PHE A 33 0.70 1.46 -5.27
C PHE A 33 1.39 0.32 -6.04
N LEU A 34 1.45 -0.86 -5.45
CA LEU A 34 2.05 -2.05 -6.08
C LEU A 34 1.02 -2.80 -6.93
N GLY A 35 -0.27 -2.64 -6.61
CA GLY A 35 -1.38 -3.19 -7.36
C GLY A 35 -2.65 -2.41 -7.07
N THR A 36 -3.36 -2.02 -8.14
CA THR A 36 -4.52 -1.12 -8.10
C THR A 36 -5.76 -1.67 -8.80
N GLY A 37 -5.65 -2.88 -9.37
CA GLY A 37 -6.77 -3.56 -10.04
C GLY A 37 -7.54 -4.46 -9.09
N GLY A 38 -8.83 -4.67 -9.41
CA GLY A 38 -9.72 -5.56 -8.68
C GLY A 38 -9.81 -6.95 -9.30
N ALA A 39 -9.96 -7.95 -8.45
CA ALA A 39 -10.21 -9.37 -8.67
C ALA A 39 -9.22 -10.07 -9.61
N VAL A 40 -9.00 -9.58 -10.82
CA VAL A 40 -8.17 -10.25 -11.84
C VAL A 40 -7.01 -9.34 -12.26
N PRO A 41 -5.76 -9.83 -12.20
CA PRO A 41 -4.62 -9.06 -12.69
C PRO A 41 -4.74 -8.82 -14.21
N SER A 42 -4.29 -7.67 -14.65
CA SER A 42 -4.25 -7.31 -16.06
C SER A 42 -2.83 -6.90 -16.47
N ALA A 43 -2.59 -6.69 -17.77
CA ALA A 43 -1.30 -6.18 -18.24
C ALA A 43 -0.97 -4.78 -17.68
N ARG A 44 -1.97 -4.02 -17.22
CA ARG A 44 -1.83 -2.64 -16.76
C ARG A 44 -1.96 -2.46 -15.26
N ARG A 45 -2.65 -3.36 -14.56
CA ARG A 45 -2.93 -3.29 -13.12
C ARG A 45 -2.77 -4.66 -12.48
N ASN A 46 -1.95 -4.73 -11.47
CA ASN A 46 -1.79 -5.88 -10.60
C ASN A 46 -2.91 -5.90 -9.55
N THR A 47 -3.10 -7.03 -8.91
CA THR A 47 -4.04 -7.23 -7.80
C THR A 47 -3.62 -6.44 -6.55
N ALA A 48 -4.54 -6.29 -5.60
CA ALA A 48 -4.43 -5.38 -4.46
C ALA A 48 -3.12 -5.52 -3.65
N SER A 49 -2.36 -4.44 -3.59
CA SER A 49 -1.19 -4.34 -2.73
C SER A 49 -0.71 -2.90 -2.60
N LEU A 50 -0.58 -2.41 -1.37
CA LEU A 50 -0.16 -1.05 -1.04
C LEU A 50 1.01 -1.07 -0.08
N LEU A 51 2.10 -0.37 -0.39
CA LEU A 51 3.24 -0.23 0.51
C LEU A 51 3.24 1.17 1.13
N VAL A 52 2.97 1.25 2.41
CA VAL A 52 3.08 2.48 3.20
C VAL A 52 4.48 2.57 3.78
N SER A 53 5.15 3.68 3.54
CA SER A 53 6.45 4.01 4.13
C SER A 53 6.29 5.17 5.09
N ARG A 54 6.68 4.98 6.35
CA ARG A 54 6.62 6.00 7.38
C ARG A 54 7.95 6.05 8.14
N GLY A 55 8.72 7.09 7.95
CA GLY A 55 10.08 7.13 8.45
C GLY A 55 10.90 5.94 7.96
N GLY A 56 11.40 5.12 8.88
CA GLY A 56 12.12 3.86 8.55
C GLY A 56 11.24 2.63 8.42
N GLU A 57 9.95 2.73 8.77
CA GLU A 57 9.01 1.61 8.82
C GLU A 57 8.34 1.38 7.45
N ARG A 58 8.12 0.12 7.11
CA ARG A 58 7.47 -0.35 5.87
C ARG A 58 6.30 -1.27 6.21
N LEU A 59 5.08 -0.81 5.90
CA LEU A 59 3.85 -1.52 6.15
C LEU A 59 3.21 -1.90 4.82
N LEU A 60 2.99 -3.19 4.60
CA LEU A 60 2.32 -3.70 3.40
C LEU A 60 0.85 -3.97 3.75
N PHE A 61 -0.07 -3.38 2.99
CA PHE A 61 -1.50 -3.65 3.10
C PHE A 61 -1.91 -4.48 1.89
N ASP A 62 -2.39 -5.68 2.15
CA ASP A 62 -2.62 -6.77 1.23
C ASP A 62 -1.36 -7.19 0.44
N CYS A 63 -1.39 -8.42 -0.04
CA CYS A 63 -0.31 -9.02 -0.79
C CYS A 63 -0.90 -9.90 -1.89
N GLY A 64 -1.48 -9.26 -2.90
CA GLY A 64 -2.05 -9.92 -4.05
C GLY A 64 -0.99 -10.62 -4.90
N GLU A 65 -1.44 -11.44 -5.84
CA GLU A 65 -0.54 -12.17 -6.74
C GLU A 65 0.47 -11.24 -7.42
N GLY A 66 1.73 -11.63 -7.45
CA GLY A 66 2.79 -10.84 -8.12
C GLY A 66 3.34 -9.66 -7.32
N THR A 67 2.90 -9.37 -6.11
CA THR A 67 3.36 -8.25 -5.27
C THR A 67 4.89 -8.18 -5.17
N GLN A 68 5.59 -9.30 -4.95
CA GLN A 68 7.05 -9.33 -4.90
C GLN A 68 7.69 -8.88 -6.21
N ARG A 69 7.10 -9.24 -7.36
CA ARG A 69 7.56 -8.83 -8.69
C ARG A 69 7.34 -7.32 -8.89
N GLN A 70 6.19 -6.81 -8.44
CA GLN A 70 5.88 -5.37 -8.48
C GLN A 70 6.88 -4.57 -7.63
N MET A 71 7.22 -5.05 -6.42
CA MET A 71 8.29 -4.45 -5.61
C MET A 71 9.60 -4.38 -6.38
N GLN A 72 10.06 -5.50 -6.95
CA GLN A 72 11.32 -5.56 -7.70
C GLN A 72 11.36 -4.61 -8.90
N ARG A 73 10.22 -4.42 -9.57
CA ARG A 73 10.11 -3.52 -10.73
C ARG A 73 10.11 -2.03 -10.37
N SER A 74 9.72 -1.67 -9.16
CA SER A 74 9.53 -0.28 -8.73
C SER A 74 10.54 0.18 -7.68
N LEU A 75 10.57 -0.49 -6.53
CA LEU A 75 11.29 -0.08 -5.32
C LEU A 75 12.51 -0.96 -5.01
N GLY A 76 12.72 -2.03 -5.75
CA GLY A 76 13.53 -3.16 -5.35
C GLY A 76 12.77 -4.07 -4.37
N LEU A 77 13.36 -5.19 -4.01
CA LEU A 77 12.77 -6.09 -2.99
C LEU A 77 12.97 -5.47 -1.61
N VAL A 78 12.07 -4.54 -1.24
CA VAL A 78 12.13 -3.89 0.08
C VAL A 78 11.76 -4.87 1.19
N GLN A 79 12.43 -4.74 2.34
CA GLN A 79 12.09 -5.49 3.54
C GLN A 79 10.90 -4.81 4.23
N VAL A 80 9.73 -5.45 4.26
CA VAL A 80 8.57 -4.96 5.02
C VAL A 80 8.67 -5.38 6.49
N ASP A 81 8.19 -4.53 7.38
CA ASP A 81 8.20 -4.80 8.82
C ASP A 81 6.92 -5.53 9.26
N SER A 82 5.81 -5.18 8.63
CA SER A 82 4.52 -5.83 8.89
C SER A 82 3.67 -5.92 7.62
N ILE A 83 2.82 -6.95 7.56
CA ILE A 83 1.78 -7.11 6.54
C ILE A 83 0.43 -7.07 7.24
N PHE A 84 -0.53 -6.33 6.66
CA PHE A 84 -1.90 -6.21 7.14
C PHE A 84 -2.83 -6.73 6.06
N PHE A 85 -3.57 -7.80 6.33
CA PHE A 85 -4.60 -8.29 5.43
C PHE A 85 -5.94 -7.69 5.77
N THR A 86 -6.60 -7.13 4.76
CA THR A 86 -7.99 -6.67 4.87
C THR A 86 -8.93 -7.87 4.94
N HIS A 87 -8.72 -8.85 4.09
CA HIS A 87 -9.43 -10.12 4.02
C HIS A 87 -8.63 -11.16 3.23
N PHE A 88 -9.20 -12.36 2.96
CA PHE A 88 -8.45 -13.47 2.35
C PHE A 88 -8.95 -13.88 0.96
N HIS A 89 -9.53 -12.97 0.19
CA HIS A 89 -9.74 -13.25 -1.24
C HIS A 89 -8.40 -13.42 -1.96
N ALA A 90 -8.43 -14.18 -3.05
CA ALA A 90 -7.23 -14.59 -3.78
C ALA A 90 -6.37 -13.40 -4.22
N ASP A 91 -7.00 -12.36 -4.72
CA ASP A 91 -6.36 -11.14 -5.24
C ASP A 91 -5.77 -10.22 -4.15
N HIS A 92 -6.09 -10.48 -2.88
CA HIS A 92 -5.48 -9.80 -1.73
C HIS A 92 -4.40 -10.64 -1.04
N PHE A 93 -4.39 -11.97 -1.24
CA PHE A 93 -3.59 -12.87 -0.41
C PHE A 93 -2.55 -13.71 -1.16
N LEU A 94 -2.79 -14.11 -2.42
CA LEU A 94 -1.98 -15.13 -3.11
C LEU A 94 -0.52 -14.76 -3.38
N GLY A 95 -0.15 -13.50 -3.25
CA GLY A 95 1.26 -13.07 -3.33
C GLY A 95 2.10 -13.43 -2.11
N LEU A 96 1.45 -13.65 -0.95
CA LEU A 96 2.14 -13.90 0.32
C LEU A 96 3.07 -15.13 0.28
N PRO A 97 2.65 -16.31 -0.19
CA PRO A 97 3.53 -17.49 -0.22
C PRO A 97 4.83 -17.24 -0.99
N GLY A 98 4.70 -16.57 -2.14
CA GLY A 98 5.85 -16.21 -2.97
C GLY A 98 6.76 -15.17 -2.30
N LEU A 99 6.18 -14.15 -1.67
CA LEU A 99 6.95 -13.13 -0.95
C LEU A 99 7.72 -13.72 0.22
N LEU A 100 7.06 -14.55 1.06
CA LEU A 100 7.70 -15.24 2.18
C LEU A 100 8.91 -16.07 1.72
N LYS A 101 8.71 -16.83 0.63
CA LYS A 101 9.78 -17.68 0.09
C LYS A 101 10.91 -16.89 -0.55
N THR A 102 10.59 -15.78 -1.20
CA THR A 102 11.60 -14.88 -1.76
C THR A 102 12.45 -14.24 -0.66
N TYR A 103 11.82 -13.80 0.45
CA TYR A 103 12.56 -13.30 1.61
C TYR A 103 13.48 -14.37 2.24
N ASP A 104 13.02 -15.61 2.32
CA ASP A 104 13.81 -16.74 2.81
C ASP A 104 15.04 -17.00 1.92
N LEU A 105 14.85 -17.04 0.61
CA LEU A 105 15.92 -17.26 -0.37
C LEU A 105 16.90 -16.08 -0.46
N THR A 106 16.50 -14.89 -0.05
CA THR A 106 17.37 -13.70 0.03
C THR A 106 17.89 -13.45 1.44
N GLU A 107 17.90 -14.49 2.27
CA GLU A 107 18.52 -14.54 3.59
C GLU A 107 17.99 -13.43 4.55
N ARG A 108 16.66 -13.25 4.58
CA ARG A 108 16.06 -12.33 5.54
C ARG A 108 16.31 -12.81 6.97
N GLU A 109 16.85 -11.93 7.81
CA GLU A 109 17.06 -12.18 9.24
C GLU A 109 16.00 -11.50 10.12
N ARG A 110 15.46 -10.34 9.64
CA ARG A 110 14.50 -9.54 10.41
C ARG A 110 13.17 -10.28 10.58
N PRO A 111 12.56 -10.26 11.78
CA PRO A 111 11.22 -10.80 11.97
C PRO A 111 10.21 -10.12 11.03
N LEU A 112 9.15 -10.85 10.67
CA LEU A 112 8.01 -10.34 9.92
C LEU A 112 6.75 -10.59 10.75
N THR A 113 5.95 -9.56 10.99
CA THR A 113 4.66 -9.72 11.64
C THR A 113 3.54 -9.59 10.60
N ILE A 114 2.61 -10.53 10.62
CA ILE A 114 1.46 -10.56 9.72
C ILE A 114 0.20 -10.45 10.56
N TYR A 115 -0.59 -9.42 10.27
CA TYR A 115 -1.88 -9.14 10.88
C TYR A 115 -3.01 -9.45 9.89
N GLY A 116 -4.13 -9.95 10.39
CA GLY A 116 -5.32 -10.17 9.56
C GLY A 116 -6.51 -10.66 10.37
N PRO A 117 -7.65 -10.84 9.71
CA PRO A 117 -8.84 -11.40 10.32
C PRO A 117 -8.61 -12.80 10.89
N ARG A 118 -9.50 -13.22 11.79
CA ARG A 118 -9.53 -14.61 12.28
C ARG A 118 -9.57 -15.59 11.12
N GLY A 119 -8.75 -16.65 11.20
CA GLY A 119 -8.51 -17.65 10.15
C GLY A 119 -7.16 -17.50 9.46
N LEU A 120 -6.41 -16.42 9.74
CA LEU A 120 -5.05 -16.20 9.21
C LEU A 120 -4.13 -17.38 9.50
N ARG A 121 -4.12 -17.87 10.76
CA ARG A 121 -3.25 -18.97 11.18
C ARG A 121 -3.57 -20.26 10.45
N ASP A 122 -4.85 -20.59 10.35
CA ASP A 122 -5.31 -21.82 9.68
C ASP A 122 -4.99 -21.76 8.17
N LEU A 123 -5.16 -20.60 7.56
CA LEU A 123 -4.86 -20.39 6.14
C LEU A 123 -3.35 -20.57 5.86
N ILE A 124 -2.49 -19.95 6.66
CA ILE A 124 -1.03 -20.10 6.53
C ILE A 124 -0.61 -21.54 6.79
N GLN A 125 -1.20 -22.20 7.79
CA GLN A 125 -0.93 -23.60 8.08
C GLN A 125 -1.31 -24.50 6.90
N SER A 126 -2.45 -24.26 6.26
CA SER A 126 -2.92 -25.01 5.10
C SER A 126 -1.95 -24.86 3.91
N LEU A 127 -1.33 -23.69 3.77
CA LEU A 127 -0.33 -23.41 2.74
C LEU A 127 1.08 -23.89 3.11
N GLY A 128 1.26 -24.48 4.29
CA GLY A 128 2.57 -24.90 4.80
C GLY A 128 3.33 -25.83 3.86
N ARG A 129 2.63 -26.70 3.11
CA ARG A 129 3.26 -27.57 2.10
C ARG A 129 3.78 -26.81 0.87
N VAL A 130 3.15 -25.68 0.52
CA VAL A 130 3.55 -24.81 -0.61
C VAL A 130 4.68 -23.90 -0.18
N ILE A 131 4.53 -23.25 0.98
CA ILE A 131 5.51 -22.30 1.52
C ILE A 131 6.80 -23.05 1.93
N GLY A 132 6.67 -24.24 2.48
CA GLY A 132 7.78 -25.00 3.02
C GLY A 132 8.36 -24.38 4.29
N ARG A 133 9.62 -24.71 4.60
CA ARG A 133 10.31 -24.14 5.76
C ARG A 133 10.80 -22.72 5.45
N ILE A 134 10.68 -21.83 6.43
CA ILE A 134 11.17 -20.45 6.41
C ILE A 134 12.23 -20.28 7.49
N GLY A 135 13.37 -19.68 7.15
CA GLY A 135 14.53 -19.53 8.02
C GLY A 135 14.47 -18.32 8.96
N TYR A 136 13.54 -17.41 8.79
CA TYR A 136 13.36 -16.23 9.66
C TYR A 136 12.04 -16.30 10.45
N LYS A 137 11.94 -15.48 11.49
CA LYS A 137 10.76 -15.47 12.36
C LYS A 137 9.58 -14.80 11.68
N VAL A 138 8.42 -15.50 11.64
CA VAL A 138 7.14 -14.95 11.18
C VAL A 138 6.13 -15.05 12.34
N ASP A 139 5.63 -13.92 12.79
CA ASP A 139 4.60 -13.82 13.81
C ASP A 139 3.24 -13.60 13.14
N LEU A 140 2.26 -14.46 13.41
CA LEU A 140 0.90 -14.37 12.90
C LEU A 140 -0.01 -13.86 14.01
N ILE A 141 -0.67 -12.72 13.79
CA ILE A 141 -1.55 -12.08 14.77
C ILE A 141 -2.92 -11.88 14.13
N GLU A 142 -3.89 -12.61 14.67
CA GLU A 142 -5.29 -12.43 14.32
C GLU A 142 -5.86 -11.28 15.14
N ILE A 143 -6.55 -10.37 14.49
CA ILE A 143 -7.12 -9.16 15.07
C ILE A 143 -8.62 -9.08 14.83
N GLU A 144 -9.28 -8.26 15.64
CA GLU A 144 -10.70 -7.95 15.53
C GLU A 144 -10.90 -6.47 15.17
N PRO A 145 -12.08 -6.07 14.63
CA PRO A 145 -12.38 -4.67 14.36
C PRO A 145 -12.31 -3.83 15.63
N GLY A 146 -11.73 -2.63 15.52
CA GLY A 146 -11.54 -1.71 16.64
C GLY A 146 -10.21 -1.88 17.39
N GLU A 147 -9.42 -2.89 17.07
CA GLU A 147 -8.09 -3.04 17.66
C GLU A 147 -7.11 -2.01 17.14
N ALA A 148 -6.32 -1.43 18.07
CA ALA A 148 -5.24 -0.51 17.77
C ALA A 148 -3.89 -1.21 17.96
N ILE A 149 -3.10 -1.22 16.89
CA ILE A 149 -1.77 -1.83 16.85
C ILE A 149 -0.75 -0.69 16.99
N PRO A 150 -0.08 -0.56 18.16
CA PRO A 150 0.81 0.55 18.42
C PRO A 150 2.05 0.53 17.51
N ARG A 151 2.46 1.72 17.09
CA ARG A 151 3.69 2.04 16.37
C ARG A 151 4.42 3.18 17.06
N GLU A 152 5.67 3.42 16.71
CA GLU A 152 6.39 4.57 17.24
C GLU A 152 5.74 5.88 16.76
N GLY A 153 5.14 6.65 17.67
CA GLY A 153 4.45 7.90 17.36
C GLY A 153 3.18 7.77 16.49
N ALA A 154 2.62 6.57 16.34
CA ALA A 154 1.40 6.30 15.58
C ALA A 154 0.71 5.02 16.08
N GLU A 155 -0.40 4.70 15.46
CA GLU A 155 -1.04 3.39 15.57
C GLU A 155 -1.72 3.01 14.26
N VAL A 156 -1.88 1.72 14.03
CA VAL A 156 -2.75 1.19 12.96
C VAL A 156 -4.00 0.66 13.63
N ARG A 157 -5.16 1.25 13.34
CA ARG A 157 -6.47 0.81 13.85
C ARG A 157 -7.20 0.03 12.78
N SER A 158 -7.71 -1.15 13.14
CA SER A 158 -8.66 -1.88 12.31
C SER A 158 -10.07 -1.34 12.52
N PHE A 159 -10.89 -1.32 11.47
CA PHE A 159 -12.31 -0.98 11.56
C PHE A 159 -13.13 -1.92 10.65
N PRO A 160 -14.42 -2.17 10.99
CA PRO A 160 -15.25 -3.04 10.18
C PRO A 160 -15.61 -2.39 8.86
N VAL A 161 -15.71 -3.20 7.80
CA VAL A 161 -16.22 -2.80 6.48
C VAL A 161 -17.29 -3.79 6.02
N GLU A 162 -18.07 -3.40 5.02
CA GLU A 162 -19.18 -4.19 4.49
C GLU A 162 -18.74 -4.94 3.23
N HIS A 163 -18.44 -6.22 3.36
CA HIS A 163 -18.05 -7.07 2.25
C HIS A 163 -18.63 -8.49 2.38
N SER A 164 -18.52 -9.30 1.31
CA SER A 164 -19.05 -10.66 1.23
C SER A 164 -18.43 -11.65 2.22
N VAL A 165 -17.20 -11.36 2.69
CA VAL A 165 -16.48 -12.13 3.71
C VAL A 165 -16.04 -11.21 4.86
N ARG A 166 -15.56 -11.78 5.95
CA ARG A 166 -15.02 -11.00 7.06
C ARG A 166 -13.86 -10.14 6.60
N SER A 167 -14.06 -8.84 6.61
CA SER A 167 -13.12 -7.85 6.07
C SER A 167 -12.94 -6.68 7.02
N PHE A 168 -11.75 -6.07 6.97
CA PHE A 168 -11.38 -4.91 7.76
C PHE A 168 -10.80 -3.82 6.87
N GLY A 169 -11.11 -2.58 7.21
CA GLY A 169 -10.30 -1.45 6.81
C GLY A 169 -9.24 -1.14 7.88
N TYR A 170 -8.26 -0.33 7.51
CA TYR A 170 -7.17 0.11 8.39
C TYR A 170 -7.00 1.62 8.34
N ALA A 171 -6.86 2.24 9.50
CA ALA A 171 -6.48 3.65 9.63
C ALA A 171 -5.10 3.73 10.29
N LEU A 172 -4.11 4.27 9.59
CA LEU A 172 -2.84 4.68 10.18
C LEU A 172 -3.01 6.09 10.72
N VAL A 173 -2.97 6.24 12.05
CA VAL A 173 -3.19 7.50 12.75
C VAL A 173 -1.92 7.90 13.47
N GLU A 174 -1.31 9.00 13.07
CA GLU A 174 -0.16 9.57 13.77
C GLU A 174 -0.62 10.36 15.00
N ARG A 175 0.18 10.29 16.07
CA ARG A 175 -0.05 11.13 17.25
C ARG A 175 0.24 12.59 16.93
N ASP A 176 -0.42 13.48 17.63
CA ASP A 176 -0.12 14.89 17.59
C ASP A 176 1.35 15.13 17.97
N ARG A 177 1.94 16.09 17.30
CA ARG A 177 3.32 16.49 17.50
C ARG A 177 3.41 17.70 18.44
N PRO A 178 4.45 17.82 19.25
CA PRO A 178 4.68 19.01 20.05
C PRO A 178 4.61 20.29 19.20
N GLY A 179 4.13 21.34 19.78
CA GLY A 179 4.14 22.67 19.19
C GLY A 179 5.56 23.11 18.78
N ARG A 180 5.67 24.20 18.06
CA ARG A 180 6.97 24.75 17.73
C ARG A 180 7.61 25.36 18.98
N PHE A 181 8.84 25.01 19.24
CA PHE A 181 9.63 25.64 20.30
C PHE A 181 9.98 27.08 19.89
N ASP A 182 9.83 28.03 20.84
CA ASP A 182 10.21 29.44 20.68
C ASP A 182 11.55 29.73 21.40
N PRO A 183 12.68 29.65 20.69
CA PRO A 183 13.97 29.92 21.28
C PRO A 183 14.10 31.35 21.79
N ALA A 184 13.41 32.31 21.16
CA ALA A 184 13.54 33.73 21.56
C ALA A 184 12.86 33.96 22.91
N THR A 185 11.67 33.37 23.11
CA THR A 185 11.00 33.45 24.43
C THR A 185 11.78 32.68 25.49
N ALA A 186 12.31 31.49 25.19
CA ALA A 186 13.14 30.75 26.14
C ALA A 186 14.37 31.54 26.59
N LYS A 187 15.05 32.21 25.65
CA LYS A 187 16.18 33.10 25.98
C LYS A 187 15.75 34.29 26.85
N ARG A 188 14.60 34.93 26.56
CA ARG A 188 14.08 36.03 27.38
C ARG A 188 13.78 35.61 28.81
N LEU A 189 13.34 34.36 29.00
CA LEU A 189 13.12 33.78 30.34
C LEU A 189 14.39 33.29 31.01
N GLY A 190 15.56 33.53 30.39
CA GLY A 190 16.86 33.19 30.94
C GLY A 190 17.19 31.68 30.91
N VAL A 191 16.58 30.93 30.01
CA VAL A 191 16.91 29.53 29.79
C VAL A 191 18.18 29.42 28.94
N ARG A 192 19.11 28.56 29.33
CA ARG A 192 20.35 28.33 28.58
C ARG A 192 20.12 27.51 27.33
N GLU A 193 20.73 27.94 26.22
CA GLU A 193 20.73 27.15 25.00
C GLU A 193 21.41 25.79 25.21
N GLY A 194 20.92 24.79 24.49
CA GLY A 194 21.45 23.43 24.48
C GLY A 194 20.61 22.48 25.33
N PRO A 195 21.15 21.88 26.42
CA PRO A 195 20.45 20.84 27.19
C PRO A 195 19.08 21.28 27.72
N ASP A 196 18.97 22.52 28.23
CA ASP A 196 17.74 23.03 28.84
C ASP A 196 16.64 23.23 27.77
N PHE A 197 17.01 23.66 26.54
CA PHE A 197 16.08 23.72 25.41
C PHE A 197 15.57 22.34 25.04
N ALA A 198 16.44 21.34 24.98
CA ALA A 198 16.06 19.97 24.72
C ALA A 198 15.14 19.39 25.80
N THR A 199 15.36 19.78 27.07
CA THR A 199 14.50 19.38 28.20
C THR A 199 13.09 19.98 28.05
N LEU A 200 12.97 21.26 27.75
CA LEU A 200 11.68 21.91 27.47
C LEU A 200 10.95 21.28 26.27
N GLN A 201 11.67 20.95 25.20
CA GLN A 201 11.10 20.29 24.03
C GLN A 201 10.59 18.86 24.32
N ARG A 202 11.12 18.20 25.36
CA ARG A 202 10.60 16.91 25.84
C ARG A 202 9.39 17.06 26.78
N GLY A 203 8.98 18.28 27.09
CA GLY A 203 7.83 18.53 27.98
C GLY A 203 8.20 18.63 29.47
N GLU A 204 9.48 18.82 29.80
CA GLU A 204 9.96 18.92 31.17
C GLU A 204 10.32 20.38 31.48
N ALA A 205 9.91 20.89 32.67
CA ALA A 205 10.26 22.23 33.13
C ALA A 205 11.74 22.37 33.46
N VAL A 206 12.29 23.57 33.25
CA VAL A 206 13.69 23.91 33.60
C VAL A 206 13.76 25.15 34.44
N GLN A 207 14.91 25.37 35.12
CA GLN A 207 15.17 26.59 35.85
C GLN A 207 15.81 27.64 34.92
N GLY A 208 15.07 28.69 34.62
CA GLY A 208 15.60 29.90 33.97
C GLY A 208 16.16 30.90 34.95
N ALA A 209 16.82 31.95 34.45
CA ALA A 209 17.39 33.03 35.32
C ALA A 209 16.29 33.84 36.04
N LEU A 210 15.08 33.88 35.51
CA LEU A 210 13.94 34.62 36.07
C LEU A 210 12.96 33.74 36.86
N GLY A 211 13.26 32.45 37.02
CA GLY A 211 12.41 31.48 37.72
C GLY A 211 12.23 30.18 36.90
N PRO A 212 11.39 29.24 37.39
CA PRO A 212 11.07 28.04 36.66
C PRO A 212 10.31 28.38 35.37
N VAL A 213 10.63 27.71 34.29
CA VAL A 213 10.02 27.85 32.96
C VAL A 213 9.33 26.54 32.59
N ASP A 214 8.02 26.60 32.38
CA ASP A 214 7.20 25.48 31.95
C ASP A 214 7.31 25.33 30.41
N PRO A 215 7.31 24.13 29.87
CA PRO A 215 7.23 23.95 28.42
C PRO A 215 6.14 24.77 27.71
N ARG A 216 4.98 24.93 28.33
CA ARG A 216 3.87 25.73 27.79
C ARG A 216 4.19 27.19 27.55
N ASP A 217 5.19 27.73 28.24
CA ASP A 217 5.60 29.14 28.10
C ASP A 217 6.40 29.37 26.81
N VAL A 218 6.99 28.29 26.23
CA VAL A 218 7.95 28.34 25.13
C VAL A 218 7.60 27.38 23.97
N MET A 219 6.54 26.58 24.12
CA MET A 219 6.02 25.71 23.09
C MET A 219 4.73 26.29 22.53
N GLY A 220 4.59 26.34 21.23
CA GLY A 220 3.32 26.65 20.58
C GLY A 220 2.28 25.55 20.78
N GLU A 221 1.12 25.72 20.15
CA GLU A 221 0.07 24.70 20.18
C GLU A 221 0.51 23.38 19.55
N SER A 222 -0.04 22.28 20.04
CA SER A 222 0.15 20.95 19.46
C SER A 222 -0.22 20.94 17.98
N ARG A 223 0.54 20.22 17.17
CA ARG A 223 0.31 20.13 15.72
C ARG A 223 -0.24 18.76 15.38
N PRO A 224 -1.33 18.68 14.60
CA PRO A 224 -1.97 17.41 14.29
C PRO A 224 -1.01 16.45 13.60
N GLY A 225 -1.14 15.17 13.91
CA GLY A 225 -0.61 14.07 13.14
C GLY A 225 -1.34 13.93 11.82
N ARG A 226 -0.96 12.94 11.01
CA ARG A 226 -1.63 12.61 9.74
C ARG A 226 -2.45 11.35 9.91
N THR A 227 -3.55 11.26 9.16
CA THR A 227 -4.39 10.06 9.07
C THR A 227 -4.47 9.57 7.64
N LEU A 228 -4.14 8.29 7.45
CA LEU A 228 -4.28 7.57 6.19
C LEU A 228 -5.25 6.42 6.41
N VAL A 229 -6.30 6.32 5.58
CA VAL A 229 -7.30 5.26 5.65
C VAL A 229 -7.28 4.41 4.39
N ILE A 230 -7.32 3.09 4.58
CA ILE A 230 -7.35 2.06 3.53
C ILE A 230 -8.53 1.15 3.82
N THR A 231 -9.50 1.09 2.92
CA THR A 231 -10.71 0.30 3.17
C THR A 231 -10.54 -1.19 2.88
N GLY A 232 -9.68 -1.55 1.90
CA GLY A 232 -9.84 -2.83 1.23
C GLY A 232 -11.15 -2.84 0.45
N ASP A 233 -11.72 -4.01 0.23
CA ASP A 233 -12.98 -4.18 -0.48
C ASP A 233 -14.16 -3.92 0.42
N THR A 234 -15.09 -3.07 -0.03
CA THR A 234 -16.24 -2.65 0.77
C THR A 234 -17.37 -2.04 -0.06
N ALA A 235 -18.60 -2.34 0.30
CA ALA A 235 -19.72 -1.46 0.03
C ALA A 235 -19.64 -0.19 0.93
N PRO A 236 -20.31 0.92 0.59
CA PRO A 236 -20.33 2.10 1.42
C PRO A 236 -20.86 1.78 2.83
N CYS A 237 -20.13 2.18 3.87
CA CYS A 237 -20.57 1.96 5.24
C CYS A 237 -20.17 3.11 6.17
N HIS A 238 -20.97 3.31 7.23
CA HIS A 238 -20.75 4.38 8.20
C HIS A 238 -19.39 4.27 8.92
N ALA A 239 -18.92 3.04 9.19
CA ALA A 239 -17.64 2.85 9.86
C ALA A 239 -16.47 3.39 9.04
N THR A 240 -16.53 3.32 7.70
CA THR A 240 -15.53 3.95 6.81
C THR A 240 -15.58 5.46 6.91
N VAL A 241 -16.77 6.08 6.93
CA VAL A 241 -16.92 7.53 7.10
C VAL A 241 -16.29 7.99 8.42
N GLU A 242 -16.61 7.30 9.52
CA GLU A 242 -16.05 7.64 10.84
C GLU A 242 -14.54 7.47 10.90
N ALA A 243 -14.01 6.37 10.35
CA ALA A 243 -12.55 6.10 10.34
C ALA A 243 -11.78 7.11 9.47
N ALA A 244 -12.43 7.62 8.41
CA ALA A 244 -11.83 8.55 7.44
C ALA A 244 -12.06 10.03 7.77
N ARG A 245 -12.79 10.36 8.84
CA ARG A 245 -13.15 11.76 9.16
C ARG A 245 -11.93 12.67 9.25
N GLY A 246 -11.86 13.64 8.32
CA GLY A 246 -10.76 14.61 8.23
C GLY A 246 -9.41 14.02 7.85
N ALA A 247 -9.36 12.80 7.32
CA ALA A 247 -8.11 12.15 6.94
C ALA A 247 -7.40 12.88 5.79
N GLU A 248 -6.07 12.85 5.80
CA GLU A 248 -5.27 13.36 4.70
C GLU A 248 -5.49 12.56 3.40
N LEU A 249 -5.66 11.24 3.52
CA LEU A 249 -5.86 10.36 2.38
C LEU A 249 -6.83 9.23 2.74
N LEU A 250 -7.86 9.06 1.92
CA LEU A 250 -8.69 7.87 1.88
C LEU A 250 -8.38 7.08 0.61
N ILE A 251 -7.98 5.81 0.77
CA ILE A 251 -7.82 4.84 -0.31
C ILE A 251 -9.03 3.92 -0.23
N HIS A 252 -9.91 3.98 -1.24
CA HIS A 252 -11.23 3.32 -1.20
C HIS A 252 -11.44 2.41 -2.40
N ASP A 253 -12.16 1.30 -2.15
CA ASP A 253 -12.71 0.43 -3.20
C ASP A 253 -13.58 1.23 -4.18
N ALA A 254 -13.35 1.00 -5.46
CA ALA A 254 -14.09 1.63 -6.56
C ALA A 254 -14.21 0.65 -7.72
N SER A 255 -14.73 -0.54 -7.43
CA SER A 255 -14.76 -1.66 -8.37
C SER A 255 -15.65 -1.40 -9.57
N PHE A 256 -16.69 -0.55 -9.42
CA PHE A 256 -17.76 -0.39 -10.40
C PHE A 256 -18.01 1.06 -10.80
N ALA A 257 -18.44 1.28 -12.05
CA ALA A 257 -19.06 2.52 -12.51
C ALA A 257 -20.49 2.62 -11.98
N GLU A 258 -21.08 3.83 -11.96
CA GLU A 258 -22.43 4.06 -11.43
C GLU A 258 -23.51 3.23 -12.12
N GLU A 259 -23.35 2.93 -13.40
CA GLU A 259 -24.29 2.10 -14.18
C GLU A 259 -24.43 0.66 -13.65
N GLU A 260 -23.46 0.17 -12.84
CA GLU A 260 -23.47 -1.16 -12.23
C GLU A 260 -23.67 -1.12 -10.70
N ALA A 261 -24.35 -0.11 -10.16
CA ALA A 261 -24.57 0.06 -8.70
C ALA A 261 -25.22 -1.17 -8.04
N GLN A 262 -26.19 -1.81 -8.72
CA GLN A 262 -26.79 -3.03 -8.20
C GLN A 262 -25.76 -4.16 -8.05
N ARG A 263 -24.90 -4.33 -9.03
CA ARG A 263 -23.86 -5.35 -8.99
C ARG A 263 -22.83 -5.06 -7.90
N ALA A 264 -22.47 -3.78 -7.69
CA ALA A 264 -21.62 -3.37 -6.60
C ALA A 264 -22.21 -3.81 -5.26
N ALA A 265 -23.49 -3.53 -5.03
CA ALA A 265 -24.20 -3.94 -3.82
C ALA A 265 -24.25 -5.48 -3.65
N ASP A 266 -24.57 -6.23 -4.73
CA ASP A 266 -24.68 -7.69 -4.69
C ASP A 266 -23.36 -8.39 -4.38
N THR A 267 -22.23 -7.74 -4.69
CA THR A 267 -20.88 -8.28 -4.49
C THR A 267 -20.12 -7.67 -3.29
N GLY A 268 -20.75 -6.72 -2.57
CA GLY A 268 -20.15 -6.06 -1.41
C GLY A 268 -18.99 -5.13 -1.77
N HIS A 269 -19.15 -4.37 -2.87
CA HIS A 269 -18.20 -3.38 -3.36
C HIS A 269 -18.87 -2.01 -3.52
N SER A 270 -18.06 -1.01 -3.88
CA SER A 270 -18.52 0.34 -4.13
C SER A 270 -18.45 0.71 -5.62
N THR A 271 -19.37 1.60 -6.04
CA THR A 271 -19.17 2.38 -7.25
C THR A 271 -18.22 3.55 -6.99
N VAL A 272 -17.69 4.13 -8.05
CA VAL A 272 -16.78 5.29 -7.95
C VAL A 272 -17.46 6.50 -7.31
N GLY A 273 -18.75 6.75 -7.60
CA GLY A 273 -19.52 7.83 -7.01
C GLY A 273 -19.87 7.57 -5.54
N GLN A 274 -20.13 6.31 -5.17
CA GLN A 274 -20.31 5.93 -3.77
C GLN A 274 -19.03 6.15 -2.95
N ALA A 275 -17.86 5.75 -3.47
CA ALA A 275 -16.58 6.04 -2.85
C ALA A 275 -16.34 7.56 -2.68
N ALA A 276 -16.68 8.34 -3.70
CA ALA A 276 -16.60 9.79 -3.66
C ALA A 276 -17.59 10.43 -2.66
N ALA A 277 -18.79 9.85 -2.50
CA ALA A 277 -19.75 10.29 -1.50
C ALA A 277 -19.26 10.05 -0.07
N VAL A 278 -18.65 8.88 0.20
CA VAL A 278 -17.98 8.57 1.48
C VAL A 278 -16.87 9.57 1.77
N ALA A 279 -16.03 9.86 0.78
CA ALA A 279 -14.90 10.80 0.91
C ALA A 279 -15.40 12.23 1.25
N ARG A 280 -16.48 12.68 0.59
CA ARG A 280 -17.11 13.97 0.85
C ARG A 280 -17.73 14.05 2.25
N GLU A 281 -18.45 13.01 2.67
CA GLU A 281 -19.06 12.95 3.99
C GLU A 281 -18.03 12.93 5.12
N ALA A 282 -16.92 12.22 4.89
CA ALA A 282 -15.81 12.15 5.83
C ALA A 282 -14.88 13.38 5.79
N GLU A 283 -15.11 14.33 4.87
CA GLU A 283 -14.30 15.55 4.71
C GLU A 283 -12.80 15.25 4.54
N VAL A 284 -12.45 14.21 3.77
CA VAL A 284 -11.06 13.86 3.51
C VAL A 284 -10.39 14.89 2.61
N LYS A 285 -9.06 15.01 2.66
CA LYS A 285 -8.33 15.94 1.78
C LYS A 285 -8.12 15.39 0.37
N LEU A 286 -7.91 14.08 0.25
CA LEU A 286 -7.69 13.40 -1.02
C LEU A 286 -8.34 12.02 -1.00
N LEU A 287 -9.05 11.67 -2.08
CA LEU A 287 -9.55 10.33 -2.36
C LEU A 287 -8.68 9.66 -3.42
N ALA A 288 -8.23 8.44 -3.16
CA ALA A 288 -7.59 7.57 -4.13
C ALA A 288 -8.46 6.33 -4.40
N LEU A 289 -8.94 6.20 -5.63
CA LEU A 289 -9.76 5.07 -6.08
C LEU A 289 -8.88 3.89 -6.45
N VAL A 290 -9.13 2.73 -5.85
CA VAL A 290 -8.42 1.47 -6.14
C VAL A 290 -9.41 0.36 -6.44
N HIS A 291 -8.91 -0.83 -6.72
CA HIS A 291 -9.70 -2.01 -7.05
C HIS A 291 -10.58 -1.83 -8.30
N ILE A 292 -10.18 -0.91 -9.21
CA ILE A 292 -10.94 -0.59 -10.42
C ILE A 292 -10.91 -1.79 -11.37
N SER A 293 -12.10 -2.26 -11.76
CA SER A 293 -12.23 -3.36 -12.74
C SER A 293 -11.60 -2.99 -14.09
N SER A 294 -10.89 -3.96 -14.68
CA SER A 294 -10.24 -3.80 -16.00
C SER A 294 -11.21 -3.53 -17.14
N ARG A 295 -12.52 -3.67 -16.92
CA ARG A 295 -13.59 -3.38 -17.89
C ARG A 295 -13.74 -1.90 -18.17
N TYR A 296 -13.36 -1.03 -17.25
CA TYR A 296 -13.62 0.40 -17.37
C TYR A 296 -12.42 1.17 -17.92
N HIS A 297 -12.73 2.20 -18.68
CA HIS A 297 -11.76 3.23 -19.01
C HIS A 297 -11.62 4.15 -17.79
N VAL A 298 -10.44 4.17 -17.18
CA VAL A 298 -10.18 4.86 -15.90
C VAL A 298 -10.54 6.35 -15.94
N GLY A 299 -10.31 7.04 -17.08
CA GLY A 299 -10.69 8.44 -17.23
C GLY A 299 -12.20 8.66 -17.00
N LYS A 300 -13.05 7.82 -17.62
CA LYS A 300 -14.51 7.93 -17.47
C LYS A 300 -14.94 7.79 -16.02
N VAL A 301 -14.51 6.72 -15.33
CA VAL A 301 -14.91 6.47 -13.93
C VAL A 301 -14.31 7.50 -12.96
N LEU A 302 -13.15 8.06 -13.28
CA LEU A 302 -12.57 9.16 -12.51
C LEU A 302 -13.38 10.47 -12.66
N ASP A 303 -13.86 10.76 -13.87
CA ASP A 303 -14.70 11.94 -14.11
C ASP A 303 -16.03 11.82 -13.33
N GLU A 304 -16.69 10.64 -13.34
CA GLU A 304 -17.88 10.35 -12.54
C GLU A 304 -17.65 10.60 -11.03
N ALA A 305 -16.52 10.14 -10.49
CA ALA A 305 -16.19 10.36 -9.07
C ALA A 305 -15.94 11.85 -8.78
N LYS A 306 -15.27 12.58 -9.67
CA LYS A 306 -14.97 14.00 -9.51
C LYS A 306 -16.20 14.90 -9.54
N GLU A 307 -17.26 14.51 -10.19
CA GLU A 307 -18.55 15.22 -10.11
C GLU A 307 -19.10 15.23 -8.68
N VAL A 308 -18.79 14.23 -7.86
CA VAL A 308 -19.24 14.10 -6.47
C VAL A 308 -18.21 14.68 -5.49
N PHE A 309 -16.91 14.43 -5.71
CA PHE A 309 -15.81 14.89 -4.87
C PHE A 309 -14.58 15.18 -5.73
N GLU A 310 -14.31 16.48 -5.97
CA GLU A 310 -13.26 16.92 -6.91
C GLU A 310 -11.85 16.44 -6.52
N PRO A 311 -11.40 16.48 -5.25
CA PRO A 311 -10.09 15.99 -4.85
C PRO A 311 -9.97 14.46 -4.94
N THR A 312 -10.19 13.91 -6.14
CA THR A 312 -10.17 12.47 -6.42
C THR A 312 -9.13 12.13 -7.47
N ILE A 313 -8.40 11.04 -7.22
CA ILE A 313 -7.43 10.46 -8.16
C ILE A 313 -7.67 8.96 -8.32
N ALA A 314 -7.23 8.41 -9.44
CA ALA A 314 -7.20 6.96 -9.69
C ALA A 314 -5.73 6.54 -9.95
N PRO A 315 -4.95 6.25 -8.91
CA PRO A 315 -3.57 5.86 -9.05
C PRO A 315 -3.41 4.63 -9.95
N ARG A 316 -2.26 4.52 -10.56
CA ARG A 316 -1.85 3.34 -11.32
C ARG A 316 -0.78 2.60 -10.53
N ASP A 317 -0.50 1.38 -10.95
CA ASP A 317 0.65 0.65 -10.42
C ASP A 317 1.93 1.48 -10.54
N PHE A 318 2.72 1.48 -9.48
CA PHE A 318 3.96 2.22 -9.30
C PHE A 318 3.82 3.73 -9.05
N ASP A 319 2.61 4.29 -9.05
CA ASP A 319 2.41 5.64 -8.57
C ASP A 319 2.71 5.72 -7.06
N LEU A 320 3.11 6.90 -6.61
CA LEU A 320 3.38 7.21 -5.21
C LEU A 320 2.53 8.41 -4.79
N ILE A 321 1.89 8.34 -3.63
CA ILE A 321 1.32 9.51 -2.96
C ILE A 321 2.26 9.90 -1.82
N ASP A 322 2.72 11.16 -1.83
CA ASP A 322 3.43 11.79 -0.73
C ASP A 322 2.42 12.51 0.17
N LEU A 323 2.46 12.22 1.47
CA LEU A 323 1.59 12.83 2.48
C LEU A 323 2.43 13.73 3.38
N PRO A 324 2.64 15.01 3.02
CA PRO A 324 3.34 15.95 3.88
C PRO A 324 2.52 16.24 5.14
N PHE A 325 3.17 16.75 6.19
CA PHE A 325 2.43 17.30 7.32
C PHE A 325 1.59 18.50 6.88
N PRO A 326 0.41 18.75 7.46
CA PRO A 326 -0.52 19.81 7.03
C PRO A 326 0.11 21.19 6.83
N GLU A 327 1.08 21.54 7.67
CA GLU A 327 1.81 22.82 7.56
C GLU A 327 2.86 22.87 6.42
N ARG A 328 3.06 21.77 5.71
CA ARG A 328 4.01 21.67 4.58
C ARG A 328 3.34 21.52 3.23
N GLY A 329 2.03 21.33 3.20
CA GLY A 329 1.25 21.20 1.97
C GLY A 329 0.24 20.08 2.02
N GLU A 330 -0.43 19.88 0.90
CA GLU A 330 -1.47 18.86 0.73
C GLU A 330 -0.90 17.55 0.19
N PRO A 331 -1.61 16.40 0.39
CA PRO A 331 -1.29 15.13 -0.25
C PRO A 331 -1.18 15.28 -1.77
N ARG A 332 -0.18 14.64 -2.36
CA ARG A 332 0.06 14.79 -3.80
C ARG A 332 0.50 13.49 -4.46
N LEU A 333 0.00 13.28 -5.66
CA LEU A 333 0.43 12.19 -6.53
C LEU A 333 1.81 12.54 -7.14
N VAL A 334 2.79 11.69 -6.88
CA VAL A 334 4.11 11.72 -7.52
C VAL A 334 4.13 10.60 -8.55
N GLN A 335 4.01 10.98 -9.82
CA GLN A 335 4.08 10.00 -10.91
C GLN A 335 5.50 9.45 -11.02
N ASN A 336 5.62 8.13 -11.07
CA ASN A 336 6.93 7.51 -11.24
C ASN A 336 7.34 7.57 -12.71
N GLY A 337 8.37 8.35 -13.06
CA GLY A 337 8.91 8.48 -14.40
C GLY A 337 9.57 7.21 -14.98
N ALA A 338 9.45 6.06 -14.31
CA ALA A 338 9.92 4.76 -14.82
C ALA A 338 9.06 4.21 -15.98
N ARG A 339 8.01 4.91 -16.38
CA ARG A 339 7.04 4.45 -17.38
C ARG A 339 7.50 4.50 -18.83
N GLU A 340 8.45 5.36 -19.17
CA GLU A 340 8.81 5.58 -20.58
C GLU A 340 9.73 4.51 -21.19
N ARG A 341 10.13 3.48 -20.45
CA ARG A 341 11.13 2.50 -20.93
C ARG A 341 10.63 1.08 -21.19
N ASN A 342 9.33 0.82 -21.09
CA ASN A 342 8.75 -0.50 -21.38
C ASN A 342 7.51 -0.44 -22.28
N GLU A 343 7.50 0.41 -23.29
CA GLU A 343 6.80 0.08 -24.51
C GLU A 343 7.69 -0.93 -25.25
N ASP A 344 7.52 -2.20 -24.92
CA ASP A 344 7.98 -3.30 -25.73
C ASP A 344 7.30 -3.14 -27.11
N PRO A 345 8.05 -2.89 -28.19
CA PRO A 345 7.43 -2.84 -29.50
C PRO A 345 6.89 -4.23 -29.76
N SER A 346 5.59 -4.41 -29.66
CA SER A 346 4.92 -5.62 -30.14
C SER A 346 5.49 -5.97 -31.50
N PRO A 347 5.97 -7.18 -31.73
CA PRO A 347 6.42 -7.57 -33.05
C PRO A 347 5.23 -7.38 -33.99
N LYS A 348 5.35 -6.44 -34.93
CA LYS A 348 4.41 -6.34 -36.06
C LYS A 348 4.44 -7.68 -36.77
N LEU A 349 3.37 -8.46 -36.58
CA LEU A 349 3.11 -9.58 -37.46
C LEU A 349 2.96 -8.97 -38.87
N SER A 350 4.01 -9.13 -39.66
CA SER A 350 3.98 -8.84 -41.08
C SER A 350 2.95 -9.75 -41.72
N SER A 351 1.82 -9.19 -42.06
CA SER A 351 0.92 -9.77 -43.08
C SER A 351 1.65 -9.61 -44.42
N GLU A 352 2.11 -10.73 -44.96
CA GLU A 352 2.27 -10.98 -46.39
C GLU A 352 3.09 -12.27 -46.54
N GLU A 353 2.40 -13.35 -46.87
CA GLU A 353 2.84 -14.28 -47.92
C GLU A 353 1.68 -15.25 -48.22
N SER A 354 1.01 -14.92 -49.32
CA SER A 354 0.15 -15.83 -50.07
C SER A 354 1.02 -16.93 -50.69
N HIS A 355 0.78 -18.19 -50.37
CA HIS A 355 1.20 -19.30 -51.22
C HIS A 355 0.07 -20.28 -51.45
N GLU A 356 -0.05 -20.56 -52.72
CA GLU A 356 -0.95 -21.38 -53.50
C GLU A 356 -1.23 -22.78 -52.94
N GLU A 357 -2.43 -23.23 -53.27
CA GLU A 357 -2.93 -24.59 -53.14
C GLU A 357 -2.05 -25.61 -53.85
N THR A 358 -1.79 -26.75 -53.21
CA THR A 358 -1.64 -28.02 -53.91
C THR A 358 -2.38 -29.11 -53.14
N HIS A 359 -3.29 -29.73 -53.85
CA HIS A 359 -4.03 -30.95 -53.49
C HIS A 359 -3.09 -32.12 -53.15
N GLY A 360 -3.46 -32.89 -52.12
CA GLY A 360 -2.83 -34.18 -51.82
C GLY A 360 -3.66 -35.00 -50.83
N ASP A 361 -4.23 -35.99 -51.34
CA ASP A 361 -5.05 -37.09 -50.82
C ASP A 361 -4.84 -37.57 -49.36
N GLY A 362 -5.97 -37.79 -48.74
CA GLY A 362 -6.48 -38.91 -47.95
C GLY A 362 -5.54 -39.71 -47.00
N LEU A 363 -5.97 -39.72 -45.73
CA LEU A 363 -5.89 -40.94 -44.90
C LEU A 363 -6.93 -40.82 -43.77
N GLY A 364 -7.85 -41.76 -43.73
CA GLY A 364 -8.96 -41.82 -42.79
C GLY A 364 -8.54 -42.19 -41.38
N VAL A 365 -9.28 -41.62 -40.41
CA VAL A 365 -9.28 -42.01 -39.01
C VAL A 365 -10.52 -42.84 -38.72
N PRO A 366 -10.42 -44.04 -38.10
CA PRO A 366 -11.59 -44.83 -37.71
C PRO A 366 -12.19 -44.31 -36.39
N PRO A 367 -13.53 -44.55 -36.17
CA PRO A 367 -14.24 -44.11 -34.97
C PRO A 367 -13.93 -45.01 -33.76
N PRO A 368 -14.12 -44.50 -32.51
CA PRO A 368 -13.89 -45.29 -31.33
C PRO A 368 -15.01 -46.27 -31.07
N GLY A 369 -14.62 -47.53 -30.86
CA GLY A 369 -15.51 -48.62 -30.51
C GLY A 369 -16.05 -48.52 -29.09
N THR A 370 -17.31 -48.86 -28.95
CA THR A 370 -17.99 -49.23 -27.69
C THR A 370 -17.55 -50.61 -27.24
N ALA A 371 -17.20 -50.76 -25.95
CA ALA A 371 -17.25 -52.04 -25.25
C ALA A 371 -17.37 -51.73 -23.75
N GLU A 372 -18.44 -52.22 -23.23
CA GLU A 372 -18.84 -52.97 -22.05
C GLU A 372 -18.24 -52.54 -20.71
#